data_83e8cf33727083862544f68b894180ce
#
_entry.id   83e8cf33727083862544f68b894180ce
#
_cell.length_a   1.000
_cell.length_b   1.000
_cell.length_c   1.000
_cell.angle_alpha   90.00
_cell.angle_beta   90.00
_cell.angle_gamma   90.00
#
_symmetry.space_group_name_H-M   'P 1'
#
loop_
_entity.id
_entity.type
_entity.pdbx_description
1 polymer ?
#
loop_
_entity_poly.entity_id
_entity_poly.type
_entity_poly.pdbx_seq_one_letter_code
_entity_poly.pdbx_strand_id
1 'polypeptide(L)'
;MFLPKNAEKIIDFLYENGYKAYAVGGCVRDFLLEKPCDDVDIATSALPDKVERILKDEGIKVFETGLKHGTVTAVMDGEHYEITTFRKDGDYKDSRRPETVDFVTDIAEDLSRRDFTVNAMAYNHSEGIVDLFGGKEDLKNGIIRAVGDPDKRFNEDALRIMRALRFSSVLGFTIEENTKKAIFDNMRLLNNISAERIFAELTKLLMGDNAVSVLDEYRQVIGVIIPELKPCFDCVQNNPWHIYNVYGHIIHTVGAAPKDKIIRLTMLLHDIGKPQVKTTDEKGIDHFKTHAAVGAEIAKTVMKRFKVSNEIYDKVSTLIHYHQSVENVDDIRIKRWLSKIGEDYM
;
A
#
# COMPACT_ATOMS: atom_id res chain seq x y z
N MET A 1 25.78 -8.56 -1.24
CA MET A 1 24.36 -8.92 -1.18
C MET A 1 24.28 -10.42 -1.12
N PHE A 2 23.43 -10.97 -0.26
CA PHE A 2 23.16 -12.41 -0.27
C PHE A 2 21.67 -12.56 -0.56
N LEU A 3 21.37 -12.97 -1.79
CA LEU A 3 20.02 -13.43 -2.11
C LEU A 3 19.79 -14.81 -1.43
N PRO A 4 18.53 -15.21 -1.23
CA PRO A 4 18.21 -16.59 -0.92
C PRO A 4 18.87 -17.52 -1.94
N LYS A 5 19.48 -18.61 -1.45
CA LYS A 5 20.24 -19.54 -2.31
C LYS A 5 19.47 -20.05 -3.53
N ASN A 6 18.16 -20.26 -3.37
CA ASN A 6 17.31 -20.74 -4.45
C ASN A 6 17.09 -19.65 -5.51
N ALA A 7 16.95 -18.38 -5.11
CA ALA A 7 16.87 -17.27 -6.06
C ALA A 7 18.17 -17.11 -6.85
N GLU A 8 19.34 -17.22 -6.19
CA GLU A 8 20.65 -17.21 -6.87
C GLU A 8 20.74 -18.33 -7.90
N LYS A 9 20.40 -19.57 -7.53
CA LYS A 9 20.41 -20.70 -8.46
C LYS A 9 19.52 -20.49 -9.68
N ILE A 10 18.31 -19.96 -9.49
CA ILE A 10 17.39 -19.67 -10.60
C ILE A 10 18.02 -18.63 -11.55
N ILE A 11 18.64 -17.58 -11.00
CA ILE A 11 19.34 -16.56 -11.77
C ILE A 11 20.51 -17.17 -12.53
N ASP A 12 21.31 -18.02 -11.88
CA ASP A 12 22.46 -18.68 -12.48
C ASP A 12 22.05 -19.63 -13.61
N PHE A 13 21.02 -20.45 -13.45
CA PHE A 13 20.51 -21.32 -14.51
C PHE A 13 20.09 -20.54 -15.77
N LEU A 14 19.43 -19.40 -15.59
CA LEU A 14 19.07 -18.54 -16.70
C LEU A 14 20.32 -17.93 -17.37
N TYR A 15 21.30 -17.53 -16.57
CA TYR A 15 22.54 -16.94 -17.05
C TYR A 15 23.41 -17.95 -17.84
N GLU A 16 23.55 -19.17 -17.33
CA GLU A 16 24.27 -20.27 -17.99
C GLU A 16 23.63 -20.67 -19.32
N ASN A 17 22.32 -20.43 -19.48
CA ASN A 17 21.61 -20.63 -20.73
C ASN A 17 21.60 -19.38 -21.64
N GLY A 18 22.44 -18.37 -21.34
CA GLY A 18 22.65 -17.19 -22.19
C GLY A 18 21.61 -16.08 -22.03
N TYR A 19 20.79 -16.10 -20.98
CA TYR A 19 19.81 -15.06 -20.68
C TYR A 19 20.25 -14.20 -19.50
N LYS A 20 20.04 -12.89 -19.59
CA LYS A 20 20.21 -12.00 -18.44
C LYS A 20 19.10 -12.26 -17.42
N ALA A 21 19.45 -12.29 -16.14
CA ALA A 21 18.50 -12.46 -15.05
C ALA A 21 18.98 -11.70 -13.79
N TYR A 22 18.03 -11.09 -13.08
CA TYR A 22 18.28 -10.25 -11.91
C TYR A 22 17.18 -10.40 -10.88
N ALA A 23 17.53 -10.34 -9.60
CA ALA A 23 16.59 -9.98 -8.57
C ALA A 23 16.22 -8.49 -8.72
N VAL A 24 14.96 -8.11 -8.53
CA VAL A 24 14.49 -6.74 -8.84
C VAL A 24 13.53 -6.19 -7.79
N GLY A 25 13.40 -4.87 -7.76
CA GLY A 25 12.33 -4.21 -7.02
C GLY A 25 12.52 -4.18 -5.51
N GLY A 26 11.47 -4.56 -4.78
CA GLY A 26 11.42 -4.49 -3.32
C GLY A 26 12.53 -5.26 -2.62
N CYS A 27 12.90 -6.42 -3.14
CA CYS A 27 13.97 -7.24 -2.60
C CYS A 27 15.33 -6.51 -2.60
N VAL A 28 15.69 -5.86 -3.71
CA VAL A 28 16.96 -5.12 -3.81
C VAL A 28 16.97 -3.91 -2.85
N ARG A 29 15.84 -3.18 -2.78
CA ARG A 29 15.67 -2.09 -1.82
C ARG A 29 15.81 -2.56 -0.38
N ASP A 30 15.08 -3.60 0.01
CA ASP A 30 15.03 -4.08 1.38
C ASP A 30 16.38 -4.65 1.82
N PHE A 31 17.08 -5.32 0.89
CA PHE A 31 18.46 -5.72 1.12
C PHE A 31 19.40 -4.53 1.40
N LEU A 32 19.31 -3.46 0.60
CA LEU A 32 20.13 -2.25 0.81
C LEU A 32 19.80 -1.52 2.12
N LEU A 33 18.59 -1.73 2.65
CA LEU A 33 18.15 -1.25 3.97
C LEU A 33 18.48 -2.23 5.11
N GLU A 34 19.22 -3.32 4.82
CA GLU A 34 19.54 -4.39 5.80
C GLU A 34 18.28 -5.02 6.42
N LYS A 35 17.16 -5.05 5.66
CA LYS A 35 15.92 -5.69 6.04
C LYS A 35 15.83 -7.10 5.45
N PRO A 36 15.15 -8.03 6.13
CA PRO A 36 14.87 -9.34 5.54
C PRO A 36 14.05 -9.17 4.25
N CYS A 37 14.34 -10.01 3.27
CA CYS A 37 13.61 -10.09 2.01
C CYS A 37 13.05 -11.51 1.87
N ASP A 38 11.74 -11.64 2.07
CA ASP A 38 11.04 -12.93 2.02
C ASP A 38 10.45 -13.20 0.62
N ASP A 39 10.33 -12.18 -0.22
CA ASP A 39 9.71 -12.26 -1.54
C ASP A 39 10.67 -11.72 -2.61
N VAL A 40 11.23 -12.61 -3.42
CA VAL A 40 12.23 -12.26 -4.43
C VAL A 40 11.61 -12.36 -5.81
N ASP A 41 11.33 -11.20 -6.40
CA ASP A 41 10.97 -11.09 -7.80
C ASP A 41 12.23 -11.21 -8.69
N ILE A 42 12.17 -12.04 -9.73
CA ILE A 42 13.24 -12.20 -10.71
C ILE A 42 12.75 -11.62 -12.05
N ALA A 43 13.58 -10.80 -12.67
CA ALA A 43 13.36 -10.33 -14.04
C ALA A 43 14.42 -10.92 -14.96
N THR A 44 14.03 -11.32 -16.19
CA THR A 44 14.93 -11.98 -17.15
C THR A 44 14.67 -11.56 -18.59
N SER A 45 15.69 -11.67 -19.45
CA SER A 45 15.54 -11.53 -20.90
C SER A 45 14.94 -12.77 -21.57
N ALA A 46 14.81 -13.91 -20.85
CA ALA A 46 14.21 -15.13 -21.36
C ALA A 46 12.69 -14.98 -21.49
N LEU A 47 12.11 -15.47 -22.57
CA LEU A 47 10.66 -15.60 -22.71
C LEU A 47 10.12 -16.70 -21.79
N PRO A 48 8.83 -16.66 -21.41
CA PRO A 48 8.25 -17.61 -20.45
C PRO A 48 8.46 -19.08 -20.81
N ASP A 49 8.33 -19.44 -22.08
CA ASP A 49 8.55 -20.80 -22.60
C ASP A 49 10.00 -21.26 -22.42
N LYS A 50 10.97 -20.34 -22.50
CA LYS A 50 12.40 -20.62 -22.28
C LYS A 50 12.69 -20.79 -20.79
N VAL A 51 12.14 -19.90 -19.94
CA VAL A 51 12.25 -20.00 -18.49
C VAL A 51 11.70 -21.36 -18.02
N GLU A 52 10.50 -21.71 -18.48
CA GLU A 52 9.85 -22.97 -18.11
C GLU A 52 10.72 -24.19 -18.51
N ARG A 53 11.25 -24.20 -19.73
CA ARG A 53 12.08 -25.30 -20.21
C ARG A 53 13.36 -25.43 -19.39
N ILE A 54 14.12 -24.33 -19.21
CA ILE A 54 15.39 -24.32 -18.48
C ILE A 54 15.17 -24.84 -17.05
N LEU A 55 14.20 -24.34 -16.35
CA LEU A 55 13.97 -24.71 -14.95
C LEU A 55 13.41 -26.13 -14.81
N LYS A 56 12.61 -26.62 -15.77
CA LYS A 56 12.16 -28.02 -15.79
C LYS A 56 13.30 -29.00 -16.05
N ASP A 57 14.25 -28.65 -16.91
CA ASP A 57 15.44 -29.45 -17.17
C ASP A 57 16.30 -29.60 -15.89
N GLU A 58 16.27 -28.62 -14.98
CA GLU A 58 16.89 -28.65 -13.64
C GLU A 58 15.98 -29.26 -12.54
N GLY A 59 14.85 -29.86 -12.93
CA GLY A 59 13.92 -30.52 -12.00
C GLY A 59 13.05 -29.58 -11.16
N ILE A 60 12.99 -28.30 -11.51
CA ILE A 60 12.21 -27.27 -10.79
C ILE A 60 10.79 -27.23 -11.37
N LYS A 61 9.79 -27.21 -10.50
CA LYS A 61 8.38 -27.05 -10.90
C LYS A 61 8.10 -25.61 -11.27
N VAL A 62 7.48 -25.41 -12.44
CA VAL A 62 7.09 -24.09 -12.96
C VAL A 62 5.61 -24.07 -13.27
N PHE A 63 4.93 -22.99 -12.89
CA PHE A 63 3.51 -22.74 -13.12
C PHE A 63 3.32 -21.48 -13.96
N GLU A 64 2.40 -21.53 -14.91
CA GLU A 64 2.01 -20.42 -15.77
C GLU A 64 1.02 -19.50 -15.05
N THR A 65 1.52 -18.60 -14.21
CA THR A 65 0.68 -17.74 -13.38
C THR A 65 0.24 -16.44 -14.07
N GLY A 66 0.98 -16.00 -15.10
CA GLY A 66 0.73 -14.72 -15.76
C GLY A 66 1.32 -14.58 -17.16
N LEU A 67 1.21 -15.61 -18.01
CA LEU A 67 1.80 -15.65 -19.37
C LEU A 67 1.54 -14.40 -20.23
N LYS A 68 0.33 -13.83 -20.15
CA LYS A 68 -0.03 -12.60 -20.88
C LYS A 68 0.86 -11.41 -20.50
N HIS A 69 1.47 -11.44 -19.31
CA HIS A 69 2.36 -10.41 -18.79
C HIS A 69 3.81 -10.86 -18.71
N GLY A 70 4.11 -12.05 -19.24
CA GLY A 70 5.46 -12.61 -19.25
C GLY A 70 5.89 -13.23 -17.93
N THR A 71 4.96 -13.57 -17.01
CA THR A 71 5.30 -14.08 -15.68
C THR A 71 5.03 -15.58 -15.56
N VAL A 72 5.98 -16.31 -15.00
CA VAL A 72 5.86 -17.68 -14.53
C VAL A 72 6.29 -17.76 -13.07
N THR A 73 5.79 -18.75 -12.33
CA THR A 73 6.18 -18.98 -10.93
C THR A 73 6.95 -20.30 -10.83
N ALA A 74 8.20 -20.24 -10.40
CA ALA A 74 8.98 -21.41 -10.04
C ALA A 74 8.75 -21.74 -8.56
N VAL A 75 8.72 -23.06 -8.26
CA VAL A 75 8.63 -23.55 -6.88
C VAL A 75 9.83 -24.38 -6.54
N MET A 76 10.62 -23.94 -5.58
CA MET A 76 11.85 -24.59 -5.14
C MET A 76 11.86 -24.66 -3.61
N ASP A 77 12.03 -25.85 -3.06
CA ASP A 77 12.04 -26.13 -1.61
C ASP A 77 10.80 -25.59 -0.85
N GLY A 78 9.63 -25.53 -1.54
CA GLY A 78 8.38 -25.01 -0.98
C GLY A 78 8.23 -23.49 -1.07
N GLU A 79 9.25 -22.77 -1.53
CA GLU A 79 9.22 -21.33 -1.78
C GLU A 79 8.80 -21.03 -3.22
N HIS A 80 8.15 -19.88 -3.43
CA HIS A 80 7.63 -19.42 -4.70
C HIS A 80 8.47 -18.24 -5.22
N TYR A 81 8.91 -18.31 -6.47
CA TYR A 81 9.68 -17.26 -7.13
C TYR A 81 8.94 -16.78 -8.37
N GLU A 82 8.52 -15.52 -8.39
CA GLU A 82 7.95 -14.93 -9.59
C GLU A 82 9.06 -14.50 -10.56
N ILE A 83 9.03 -15.06 -11.79
CA ILE A 83 10.01 -14.79 -12.83
C ILE A 83 9.28 -14.11 -13.98
N THR A 84 9.64 -12.86 -14.25
CA THR A 84 9.00 -12.04 -15.28
C THR A 84 9.97 -11.70 -16.39
N THR A 85 9.58 -11.92 -17.64
CA THR A 85 10.35 -11.47 -18.81
C THR A 85 10.43 -9.94 -18.83
N PHE A 86 11.60 -9.37 -19.13
CA PHE A 86 11.76 -7.93 -19.32
C PHE A 86 10.73 -7.43 -20.32
N ARG A 87 10.08 -6.34 -19.98
CA ARG A 87 9.01 -5.82 -20.82
C ARG A 87 8.97 -4.30 -20.83
N LYS A 88 8.47 -3.80 -21.91
CA LYS A 88 8.03 -2.44 -22.08
C LYS A 88 6.51 -2.41 -22.13
N ASP A 89 5.91 -1.56 -21.35
CA ASP A 89 4.48 -1.40 -21.37
C ASP A 89 4.10 -0.46 -22.53
N GLY A 90 3.10 -0.86 -23.33
CA GLY A 90 2.49 -0.02 -24.36
C GLY A 90 1.58 1.06 -23.77
N ASP A 91 0.73 1.65 -24.62
CA ASP A 91 -0.20 2.68 -24.19
C ASP A 91 -1.22 2.17 -23.16
N TYR A 92 -1.59 3.04 -22.22
CA TYR A 92 -2.58 2.76 -21.17
C TYR A 92 -3.88 3.51 -21.47
N LYS A 93 -5.01 2.80 -21.63
CA LYS A 93 -6.32 3.45 -21.85
C LYS A 93 -7.06 3.83 -20.57
N ASP A 94 -6.90 3.03 -19.51
CA ASP A 94 -7.72 3.11 -18.30
C ASP A 94 -6.92 3.51 -17.04
N SER A 95 -5.74 4.11 -17.19
CA SER A 95 -4.81 4.40 -16.06
C SER A 95 -4.55 3.18 -15.15
N ARG A 96 -4.57 1.95 -15.73
CA ARG A 96 -4.47 0.71 -14.97
C ARG A 96 -3.61 -0.37 -15.60
N ARG A 97 -3.81 -0.67 -16.90
CA ARG A 97 -3.13 -1.77 -17.58
C ARG A 97 -2.67 -1.32 -18.96
N PRO A 98 -1.46 -1.68 -19.38
CA PRO A 98 -1.07 -1.48 -20.76
C PRO A 98 -1.94 -2.34 -21.67
N GLU A 99 -2.30 -1.81 -22.84
CA GLU A 99 -3.03 -2.57 -23.87
C GLU A 99 -2.17 -3.69 -24.45
N THR A 100 -0.90 -3.40 -24.63
CA THR A 100 0.09 -4.34 -25.14
C THR A 100 1.30 -4.38 -24.21
N VAL A 101 1.96 -5.51 -24.22
CA VAL A 101 3.23 -5.72 -23.52
C VAL A 101 4.22 -6.21 -24.56
N ASP A 102 5.27 -5.46 -24.78
CA ASP A 102 6.36 -5.85 -25.65
C ASP A 102 7.50 -6.43 -24.81
N PHE A 103 7.90 -7.66 -25.11
CA PHE A 103 9.05 -8.27 -24.46
C PHE A 103 10.33 -7.68 -25.02
N VAL A 104 11.24 -7.31 -24.14
CA VAL A 104 12.52 -6.67 -24.47
C VAL A 104 13.69 -7.46 -23.89
N THR A 105 14.89 -7.16 -24.34
CA THR A 105 16.11 -7.83 -23.86
C THR A 105 16.97 -6.93 -22.97
N ASP A 106 16.63 -5.64 -22.89
CA ASP A 106 17.36 -4.67 -22.08
C ASP A 106 16.64 -4.44 -20.74
N ILE A 107 17.37 -4.68 -19.65
CA ILE A 107 16.89 -4.41 -18.28
C ILE A 107 16.54 -2.93 -18.07
N ALA A 108 17.18 -2.01 -18.78
CA ALA A 108 16.93 -0.58 -18.69
C ALA A 108 15.45 -0.23 -19.03
N GLU A 109 14.90 -0.90 -20.05
CA GLU A 109 13.49 -0.68 -20.44
C GLU A 109 12.53 -1.22 -19.35
N ASP A 110 12.84 -2.37 -18.74
CA ASP A 110 12.02 -2.91 -17.64
C ASP A 110 12.09 -2.05 -16.38
N LEU A 111 13.27 -1.55 -16.02
CA LEU A 111 13.42 -0.67 -14.86
C LEU A 111 12.74 0.70 -15.08
N SER A 112 12.75 1.22 -16.31
CA SER A 112 12.18 2.53 -16.66
C SER A 112 10.67 2.61 -16.48
N ARG A 113 9.94 1.50 -16.57
CA ARG A 113 8.46 1.46 -16.39
C ARG A 113 8.03 1.30 -14.93
N ARG A 114 8.97 1.09 -13.99
CA ARG A 114 8.67 0.91 -12.58
C ARG A 114 8.16 2.19 -11.94
N ASP A 115 7.59 2.07 -10.75
CA ASP A 115 6.94 3.17 -10.04
C ASP A 115 7.94 4.20 -9.49
N PHE A 116 8.87 3.75 -8.64
CA PHE A 116 9.79 4.63 -7.91
C PHE A 116 11.24 4.18 -8.06
N THR A 117 12.16 5.14 -8.02
CA THR A 117 13.61 4.91 -8.16
C THR A 117 14.13 3.86 -7.19
N VAL A 118 13.68 3.89 -5.93
CA VAL A 118 14.05 2.92 -4.88
C VAL A 118 13.59 1.48 -5.18
N ASN A 119 12.65 1.30 -6.11
CA ASN A 119 12.18 -0.01 -6.59
C ASN A 119 12.64 -0.31 -8.03
N ALA A 120 13.36 0.61 -8.67
CA ALA A 120 13.86 0.49 -10.04
C ALA A 120 15.35 0.12 -10.06
N MET A 121 15.74 -0.77 -9.17
CA MET A 121 17.07 -1.35 -9.08
C MET A 121 17.01 -2.85 -9.35
N ALA A 122 18.09 -3.39 -9.88
CA ALA A 122 18.26 -4.80 -10.16
C ALA A 122 19.59 -5.30 -9.59
N TYR A 123 19.68 -6.58 -9.30
CA TYR A 123 20.91 -7.20 -8.78
C TYR A 123 21.09 -8.62 -9.30
N ASN A 124 22.30 -8.93 -9.71
CA ASN A 124 22.81 -10.30 -9.82
C ASN A 124 24.25 -10.38 -9.31
N HIS A 125 24.73 -11.59 -9.12
CA HIS A 125 26.08 -11.81 -8.57
C HIS A 125 27.20 -11.34 -9.53
N SER A 126 27.00 -11.45 -10.85
CA SER A 126 28.02 -11.17 -11.86
C SER A 126 28.23 -9.68 -12.12
N GLU A 127 27.13 -8.90 -12.14
CA GLU A 127 27.14 -7.47 -12.48
C GLU A 127 26.99 -6.56 -11.25
N GLY A 128 26.60 -7.13 -10.10
CA GLY A 128 26.30 -6.35 -8.90
C GLY A 128 24.95 -5.62 -9.00
N ILE A 129 24.87 -4.43 -8.41
CA ILE A 129 23.65 -3.63 -8.43
C ILE A 129 23.61 -2.76 -9.67
N VAL A 130 22.56 -2.94 -10.47
CA VAL A 130 22.21 -2.07 -11.62
C VAL A 130 21.23 -1.02 -11.12
N ASP A 131 21.67 0.24 -11.10
CA ASP A 131 20.89 1.42 -10.68
C ASP A 131 21.01 2.52 -11.75
N LEU A 132 20.01 2.61 -12.62
CA LEU A 132 20.00 3.55 -13.75
C LEU A 132 19.25 4.85 -13.43
N PHE A 133 18.51 4.90 -12.32
CA PHE A 133 17.61 5.99 -11.99
C PHE A 133 17.94 6.67 -10.66
N GLY A 134 19.08 6.33 -10.05
CA GLY A 134 19.53 6.95 -8.80
C GLY A 134 18.82 6.43 -7.56
N GLY A 135 18.30 5.20 -7.63
CA GLY A 135 17.57 4.57 -6.52
C GLY A 135 18.40 4.40 -5.26
N LYS A 136 19.70 4.14 -5.36
CA LYS A 136 20.61 4.04 -4.20
C LYS A 136 20.75 5.38 -3.47
N GLU A 137 20.85 6.47 -4.22
CA GLU A 137 20.98 7.81 -3.63
C GLU A 137 19.66 8.23 -2.98
N ASP A 138 18.53 8.02 -3.65
CA ASP A 138 17.21 8.26 -3.08
C ASP A 138 16.96 7.40 -1.83
N LEU A 139 17.39 6.15 -1.83
CA LEU A 139 17.29 5.25 -0.70
C LEU A 139 18.11 5.75 0.51
N LYS A 140 19.34 6.20 0.27
CA LYS A 140 20.22 6.77 1.29
C LYS A 140 19.64 8.05 1.89
N ASN A 141 19.00 8.87 1.06
CA ASN A 141 18.42 10.15 1.47
C ASN A 141 16.98 10.02 2.01
N GLY A 142 16.40 8.82 2.00
CA GLY A 142 15.01 8.60 2.45
C GLY A 142 13.98 9.26 1.55
N ILE A 143 14.13 9.16 0.23
CA ILE A 143 13.30 9.85 -0.78
C ILE A 143 12.49 8.82 -1.58
N ILE A 144 11.20 9.10 -1.78
CA ILE A 144 10.34 8.44 -2.75
C ILE A 144 10.20 9.34 -3.97
N ARG A 145 10.85 8.96 -5.06
CA ARG A 145 10.83 9.66 -6.34
C ARG A 145 10.27 8.76 -7.43
N ALA A 146 9.35 9.26 -8.25
CA ALA A 146 8.87 8.54 -9.42
C ALA A 146 9.99 8.36 -10.46
N VAL A 147 9.98 7.22 -11.17
CA VAL A 147 10.94 6.99 -12.28
C VAL A 147 10.56 7.85 -13.46
N GLY A 148 11.47 8.72 -13.89
CA GLY A 148 11.25 9.64 -15.02
C GLY A 148 10.23 10.72 -14.72
N ASP A 149 9.20 10.86 -15.57
CA ASP A 149 8.15 11.87 -15.44
C ASP A 149 7.02 11.37 -14.52
N PRO A 150 6.78 12.01 -13.34
CA PRO A 150 5.75 11.60 -12.40
C PRO A 150 4.33 11.66 -12.98
N ASP A 151 4.01 12.69 -13.77
CA ASP A 151 2.68 12.84 -14.39
C ASP A 151 2.39 11.66 -15.32
N LYS A 152 3.36 11.31 -16.15
CA LYS A 152 3.27 10.13 -17.01
C LYS A 152 3.08 8.86 -16.19
N ARG A 153 3.87 8.65 -15.13
CA ARG A 153 3.77 7.45 -14.26
C ARG A 153 2.40 7.30 -13.61
N PHE A 154 1.79 8.40 -13.13
CA PHE A 154 0.48 8.35 -12.49
C PHE A 154 -0.67 8.21 -13.50
N ASN A 155 -0.51 8.73 -14.72
CA ASN A 155 -1.48 8.48 -15.79
C ASN A 155 -1.45 7.05 -16.31
N GLU A 156 -0.30 6.35 -16.28
CA GLU A 156 -0.20 4.93 -16.62
C GLU A 156 -0.91 4.03 -15.59
N ASP A 157 -0.59 4.16 -14.30
CA ASP A 157 -1.31 3.47 -13.21
C ASP A 157 -1.48 4.41 -12.02
N ALA A 158 -2.67 4.96 -11.88
CA ALA A 158 -2.98 5.90 -10.80
C ALA A 158 -2.85 5.28 -9.40
N LEU A 159 -2.84 3.94 -9.26
CA LEU A 159 -2.56 3.29 -7.98
C LEU A 159 -1.17 3.64 -7.45
N ARG A 160 -0.23 4.03 -8.32
CA ARG A 160 1.11 4.49 -7.92
C ARG A 160 1.04 5.67 -6.95
N ILE A 161 -0.01 6.49 -7.00
CA ILE A 161 -0.28 7.55 -6.01
C ILE A 161 -0.42 6.94 -4.60
N MET A 162 -1.30 5.96 -4.43
CA MET A 162 -1.48 5.30 -3.14
C MET A 162 -0.22 4.52 -2.71
N ARG A 163 0.52 3.96 -3.67
CA ARG A 163 1.80 3.30 -3.41
C ARG A 163 2.86 4.27 -2.89
N ALA A 164 2.94 5.51 -3.44
CA ALA A 164 3.83 6.56 -2.93
C ALA A 164 3.52 6.87 -1.46
N LEU A 165 2.26 7.10 -1.13
CA LEU A 165 1.81 7.36 0.24
C LEU A 165 2.14 6.18 1.17
N ARG A 166 1.88 4.94 0.71
CA ARG A 166 2.22 3.74 1.46
C ARG A 166 3.74 3.64 1.72
N PHE A 167 4.58 3.80 0.69
CA PHE A 167 6.03 3.72 0.88
C PHE A 167 6.53 4.82 1.81
N SER A 168 6.02 6.05 1.68
CA SER A 168 6.33 7.13 2.63
C SER A 168 5.95 6.75 4.07
N SER A 169 4.77 6.16 4.27
CA SER A 169 4.30 5.74 5.58
C SER A 169 5.13 4.57 6.17
N VAL A 170 5.42 3.55 5.38
CA VAL A 170 6.05 2.30 5.85
C VAL A 170 7.57 2.43 5.98
N LEU A 171 8.22 3.16 5.07
CA LEU A 171 9.67 3.36 5.09
C LEU A 171 10.09 4.58 5.91
N GLY A 172 9.17 5.51 6.19
CA GLY A 172 9.48 6.79 6.82
C GLY A 172 10.14 7.80 5.87
N PHE A 173 9.98 7.61 4.56
CA PHE A 173 10.63 8.42 3.52
C PHE A 173 9.77 9.60 3.10
N THR A 174 10.41 10.69 2.72
CA THR A 174 9.76 11.89 2.17
C THR A 174 9.49 11.69 0.66
N ILE A 175 8.33 12.13 0.19
CA ILE A 175 8.04 12.14 -1.25
C ILE A 175 8.70 13.37 -1.88
N GLU A 176 9.45 13.17 -2.97
CA GLU A 176 10.14 14.23 -3.71
C GLU A 176 9.14 15.26 -4.28
N GLU A 177 9.53 16.55 -4.33
CA GLU A 177 8.61 17.66 -4.58
C GLU A 177 7.88 17.59 -5.94
N ASN A 178 8.54 17.22 -7.04
CA ASN A 178 7.83 17.05 -8.33
C ASN A 178 6.87 15.87 -8.29
N THR A 179 7.29 14.78 -7.65
CA THR A 179 6.43 13.60 -7.42
C THR A 179 5.22 13.97 -6.56
N LYS A 180 5.42 14.73 -5.50
CA LYS A 180 4.38 15.26 -4.62
C LYS A 180 3.40 16.16 -5.36
N LYS A 181 3.91 17.10 -6.14
CA LYS A 181 3.08 17.96 -6.98
C LYS A 181 2.20 17.15 -7.92
N ALA A 182 2.80 16.19 -8.64
CA ALA A 182 2.07 15.32 -9.56
C ALA A 182 1.02 14.46 -8.85
N ILE A 183 1.23 14.04 -7.58
CA ILE A 183 0.22 13.36 -6.77
C ILE A 183 -1.02 14.23 -6.63
N PHE A 184 -0.88 15.50 -6.24
CA PHE A 184 -2.01 16.40 -6.08
C PHE A 184 -2.71 16.72 -7.39
N ASP A 185 -1.95 16.93 -8.46
CA ASP A 185 -2.49 17.23 -9.79
C ASP A 185 -3.30 16.04 -10.36
N ASN A 186 -2.87 14.80 -10.07
CA ASN A 186 -3.44 13.57 -10.62
C ASN A 186 -4.32 12.77 -9.63
N MET A 187 -4.53 13.20 -8.38
CA MET A 187 -5.23 12.41 -7.35
C MET A 187 -6.63 11.96 -7.76
N ARG A 188 -7.33 12.71 -8.64
CA ARG A 188 -8.67 12.36 -9.13
C ARG A 188 -8.67 11.11 -9.99
N LEU A 189 -7.54 10.71 -10.59
CA LEU A 189 -7.41 9.46 -11.35
C LEU A 189 -7.63 8.22 -10.48
N LEU A 190 -7.50 8.33 -9.15
CA LEU A 190 -7.83 7.26 -8.21
C LEU A 190 -9.28 6.79 -8.33
N ASN A 191 -10.20 7.62 -8.82
CA ASN A 191 -11.60 7.21 -9.07
C ASN A 191 -11.72 6.13 -10.16
N ASN A 192 -10.70 5.95 -11.00
CA ASN A 192 -10.66 4.94 -12.07
C ASN A 192 -10.09 3.60 -11.57
N ILE A 193 -9.54 3.57 -10.34
CA ILE A 193 -8.92 2.38 -9.77
C ILE A 193 -9.95 1.57 -8.99
N SER A 194 -9.86 0.24 -9.09
CA SER A 194 -10.75 -0.63 -8.33
C SER A 194 -10.58 -0.43 -6.82
N ALA A 195 -11.69 -0.39 -6.12
CA ALA A 195 -11.76 -0.10 -4.70
C ALA A 195 -10.92 -1.10 -3.87
N GLU A 196 -10.86 -2.35 -4.29
CA GLU A 196 -10.07 -3.41 -3.64
C GLU A 196 -8.57 -3.12 -3.70
N ARG A 197 -8.06 -2.62 -4.85
CA ARG A 197 -6.65 -2.23 -4.98
C ARG A 197 -6.32 -1.04 -4.09
N ILE A 198 -7.18 -0.02 -4.06
CA ILE A 198 -7.03 1.14 -3.18
C ILE A 198 -7.03 0.69 -1.72
N PHE A 199 -7.98 -0.17 -1.33
CA PHE A 199 -8.07 -0.67 0.04
C PHE A 199 -6.83 -1.45 0.48
N ALA A 200 -6.26 -2.25 -0.41
CA ALA A 200 -5.02 -2.98 -0.13
C ALA A 200 -3.84 -2.03 0.15
N GLU A 201 -3.69 -0.94 -0.62
CA GLU A 201 -2.65 0.05 -0.37
C GLU A 201 -2.94 0.88 0.89
N LEU A 202 -4.20 1.29 1.10
CA LEU A 202 -4.62 2.04 2.30
C LEU A 202 -4.33 1.25 3.59
N THR A 203 -4.68 -0.02 3.62
CA THR A 203 -4.42 -0.86 4.81
C THR A 203 -2.94 -1.01 5.09
N LYS A 204 -2.09 -1.14 4.06
CA LYS A 204 -0.64 -1.16 4.22
C LYS A 204 -0.09 0.20 4.68
N LEU A 205 -0.63 1.32 4.18
CA LEU A 205 -0.29 2.67 4.63
C LEU A 205 -0.57 2.83 6.13
N LEU A 206 -1.75 2.38 6.58
CA LEU A 206 -2.13 2.47 7.99
C LEU A 206 -1.17 1.70 8.92
N MET A 207 -0.49 0.64 8.42
CA MET A 207 0.48 -0.13 9.21
C MET A 207 1.84 0.54 9.34
N GLY A 208 2.12 1.62 8.59
CA GLY A 208 3.39 2.34 8.66
C GLY A 208 3.58 3.12 9.97
N ASP A 209 4.82 3.33 10.35
CA ASP A 209 5.18 4.14 11.52
C ASP A 209 4.94 5.64 11.26
N ASN A 210 5.03 6.07 10.00
CA ASN A 210 4.82 7.46 9.59
C ASN A 210 3.39 7.73 9.09
N ALA A 211 2.42 6.86 9.44
CA ALA A 211 1.04 6.97 8.97
C ALA A 211 0.38 8.32 9.31
N VAL A 212 0.62 8.85 10.50
CA VAL A 212 0.05 10.14 10.96
C VAL A 212 0.47 11.28 10.03
N SER A 213 1.77 11.43 9.79
CA SER A 213 2.30 12.51 8.94
C SER A 213 1.78 12.40 7.51
N VAL A 214 1.72 11.17 6.96
CA VAL A 214 1.23 10.94 5.61
C VAL A 214 -0.28 11.21 5.50
N LEU A 215 -1.08 10.79 6.49
CA LEU A 215 -2.52 11.06 6.50
C LEU A 215 -2.80 12.56 6.61
N ASP A 216 -2.00 13.30 7.38
CA ASP A 216 -2.14 14.74 7.53
C ASP A 216 -1.75 15.48 6.24
N GLU A 217 -0.55 15.24 5.75
CA GLU A 217 0.00 15.93 4.58
C GLU A 217 -0.82 15.66 3.31
N TYR A 218 -1.28 14.41 3.12
CA TYR A 218 -2.02 13.98 1.93
C TYR A 218 -3.52 13.82 2.20
N ARG A 219 -4.09 14.55 3.18
CA ARG A 219 -5.52 14.48 3.54
C ARG A 219 -6.46 14.67 2.34
N GLN A 220 -6.06 15.49 1.35
CA GLN A 220 -6.86 15.71 0.15
C GLN A 220 -6.94 14.43 -0.71
N VAL A 221 -5.85 13.67 -0.83
CA VAL A 221 -5.82 12.37 -1.52
C VAL A 221 -6.69 11.36 -0.76
N ILE A 222 -6.58 11.33 0.57
CA ILE A 222 -7.45 10.47 1.41
C ILE A 222 -8.92 10.86 1.23
N GLY A 223 -9.22 12.15 1.12
CA GLY A 223 -10.57 12.65 0.82
C GLY A 223 -11.09 12.33 -0.58
N VAL A 224 -10.25 11.92 -1.53
CA VAL A 224 -10.70 11.37 -2.82
C VAL A 224 -11.19 9.93 -2.64
N ILE A 225 -10.46 9.10 -1.90
CA ILE A 225 -10.79 7.69 -1.70
C ILE A 225 -11.85 7.46 -0.62
N ILE A 226 -11.92 8.35 0.39
CA ILE A 226 -12.93 8.35 1.46
C ILE A 226 -13.54 9.77 1.56
N PRO A 227 -14.45 10.14 0.64
CA PRO A 227 -15.04 11.47 0.63
C PRO A 227 -15.75 11.85 1.93
N GLU A 228 -16.23 10.87 2.67
CA GLU A 228 -16.91 11.02 3.96
C GLU A 228 -15.99 11.57 5.07
N LEU A 229 -14.66 11.51 4.90
CA LEU A 229 -13.72 12.16 5.83
C LEU A 229 -13.56 13.67 5.61
N LYS A 230 -13.93 14.20 4.43
CA LYS A 230 -13.77 15.64 4.13
C LYS A 230 -14.44 16.57 5.16
N PRO A 231 -15.67 16.32 5.63
CA PRO A 231 -16.27 17.15 6.67
C PRO A 231 -15.47 17.18 7.98
N CYS A 232 -14.64 16.18 8.25
CA CYS A 232 -13.82 16.10 9.45
C CYS A 232 -12.60 17.04 9.40
N PHE A 233 -12.10 17.40 8.19
CA PHE A 233 -10.82 18.11 8.01
C PHE A 233 -10.77 19.44 8.75
N ASP A 234 -11.87 20.18 8.75
CA ASP A 234 -11.95 21.50 9.36
C ASP A 234 -13.00 21.55 10.50
N CYS A 235 -13.50 20.38 10.94
CA CYS A 235 -14.46 20.30 12.04
C CYS A 235 -13.77 20.54 13.38
N VAL A 236 -13.88 21.75 13.90
CA VAL A 236 -13.34 22.14 15.21
C VAL A 236 -14.14 21.46 16.32
N GLN A 237 -13.46 21.06 17.39
CA GLN A 237 -14.04 20.54 18.62
C GLN A 237 -13.80 21.55 19.76
N ASN A 238 -14.68 22.54 19.89
CA ASN A 238 -14.60 23.51 20.99
C ASN A 238 -15.07 22.87 22.31
N ASN A 239 -14.17 22.07 22.90
CA ASN A 239 -14.43 21.30 24.11
C ASN A 239 -13.11 21.19 24.89
N PRO A 240 -13.11 21.39 26.24
CA PRO A 240 -11.88 21.34 27.07
C PRO A 240 -11.08 20.04 26.98
N TRP A 241 -11.69 18.96 26.52
CA TRP A 241 -11.10 17.62 26.45
C TRP A 241 -10.41 17.33 25.10
N HIS A 242 -10.54 18.22 24.09
CA HIS A 242 -9.99 18.01 22.75
C HIS A 242 -9.03 19.13 22.38
N ILE A 243 -7.79 18.75 22.03
CA ILE A 243 -6.75 19.69 21.56
C ILE A 243 -6.64 19.72 20.03
N TYR A 244 -7.25 18.77 19.33
CA TYR A 244 -7.24 18.64 17.88
C TYR A 244 -8.64 18.91 17.31
N ASN A 245 -8.74 19.29 16.02
CA ASN A 245 -9.98 19.15 15.26
C ASN A 245 -10.32 17.65 15.08
N VAL A 246 -11.48 17.34 14.51
CA VAL A 246 -11.94 15.95 14.37
C VAL A 246 -10.93 15.10 13.56
N TYR A 247 -10.44 15.62 12.44
CA TYR A 247 -9.48 14.88 11.61
C TYR A 247 -8.12 14.69 12.30
N GLY A 248 -7.60 15.74 12.92
CA GLY A 248 -6.37 15.65 13.71
C GLY A 248 -6.48 14.59 14.82
N HIS A 249 -7.62 14.53 15.51
CA HIS A 249 -7.88 13.48 16.49
C HIS A 249 -7.87 12.08 15.84
N ILE A 250 -8.58 11.90 14.74
CA ILE A 250 -8.63 10.63 13.99
C ILE A 250 -7.21 10.14 13.64
N ILE A 251 -6.37 10.97 13.02
CA ILE A 251 -5.05 10.52 12.59
C ILE A 251 -4.11 10.21 13.76
N HIS A 252 -4.19 10.97 14.85
CA HIS A 252 -3.39 10.69 16.04
C HIS A 252 -3.82 9.40 16.74
N THR A 253 -5.12 9.08 16.75
CA THR A 253 -5.60 7.79 17.27
C THR A 253 -5.14 6.62 16.40
N VAL A 254 -5.09 6.79 15.06
CA VAL A 254 -4.47 5.78 14.17
C VAL A 254 -3.01 5.53 14.54
N GLY A 255 -2.23 6.59 14.78
CA GLY A 255 -0.82 6.45 15.17
C GLY A 255 -0.59 5.81 16.53
N ALA A 256 -1.47 6.10 17.51
CA ALA A 256 -1.39 5.55 18.85
C ALA A 256 -1.87 4.08 18.95
N ALA A 257 -2.67 3.63 17.99
CA ALA A 257 -3.22 2.28 17.98
C ALA A 257 -2.17 1.21 17.61
N PRO A 258 -2.30 0.00 18.14
CA PRO A 258 -1.47 -1.13 17.71
C PRO A 258 -1.48 -1.30 16.19
N LYS A 259 -0.40 -1.89 15.64
CA LYS A 259 -0.30 -2.21 14.20
C LYS A 259 -1.19 -3.41 13.83
N ASP A 260 -2.48 -3.28 14.09
CA ASP A 260 -3.52 -4.20 13.67
C ASP A 260 -4.41 -3.56 12.63
N LYS A 261 -4.70 -4.27 11.55
CA LYS A 261 -5.47 -3.78 10.41
C LYS A 261 -6.88 -3.35 10.79
N ILE A 262 -7.56 -4.11 11.66
CA ILE A 262 -8.94 -3.83 12.07
C ILE A 262 -8.96 -2.64 13.01
N ILE A 263 -8.05 -2.62 13.99
CA ILE A 263 -7.97 -1.52 14.96
C ILE A 263 -7.64 -0.20 14.26
N ARG A 264 -6.60 -0.14 13.41
CA ARG A 264 -6.22 1.10 12.72
C ARG A 264 -7.26 1.57 11.72
N LEU A 265 -7.96 0.66 11.04
CA LEU A 265 -9.08 1.00 10.19
C LEU A 265 -10.27 1.53 11.01
N THR A 266 -10.53 0.94 12.17
CA THR A 266 -11.53 1.44 13.13
C THR A 266 -11.17 2.86 13.57
N MET A 267 -9.92 3.11 13.97
CA MET A 267 -9.47 4.43 14.40
C MET A 267 -9.57 5.47 13.28
N LEU A 268 -9.31 5.10 12.02
CA LEU A 268 -9.50 6.00 10.88
C LEU A 268 -10.96 6.44 10.70
N LEU A 269 -11.93 5.62 11.11
CA LEU A 269 -13.35 5.84 10.85
C LEU A 269 -14.19 6.12 12.11
N HIS A 270 -13.64 5.98 13.34
CA HIS A 270 -14.45 6.01 14.57
C HIS A 270 -15.24 7.30 14.79
N ASP A 271 -14.64 8.42 14.45
CA ASP A 271 -15.21 9.77 14.65
C ASP A 271 -15.76 10.40 13.36
N ILE A 272 -15.88 9.65 12.28
CA ILE A 272 -16.37 10.14 10.99
C ILE A 272 -17.80 10.70 11.03
N GLY A 273 -18.58 10.30 12.03
CA GLY A 273 -19.95 10.78 12.27
C GLY A 273 -20.03 12.12 12.99
N LYS A 274 -18.96 12.60 13.63
CA LYS A 274 -18.99 13.84 14.45
C LYS A 274 -19.50 15.08 13.71
N PRO A 275 -19.06 15.39 12.48
CA PRO A 275 -19.50 16.58 11.78
C PRO A 275 -21.02 16.63 11.55
N GLN A 276 -21.68 15.47 11.40
CA GLN A 276 -23.12 15.38 11.11
C GLN A 276 -24.00 15.61 12.34
N VAL A 277 -23.46 15.40 13.54
CA VAL A 277 -24.22 15.48 14.79
C VAL A 277 -23.74 16.59 15.72
N LYS A 278 -22.82 17.44 15.23
CA LYS A 278 -22.27 18.54 15.99
C LYS A 278 -23.39 19.50 16.44
N THR A 279 -23.44 19.81 17.73
CA THR A 279 -24.25 20.86 18.32
C THR A 279 -23.39 21.69 19.25
N THR A 280 -23.69 22.99 19.37
CA THR A 280 -22.97 23.89 20.29
C THR A 280 -23.96 24.42 21.32
N ASP A 281 -23.62 24.33 22.59
CA ASP A 281 -24.48 24.84 23.69
C ASP A 281 -24.36 26.36 23.88
N GLU A 282 -25.13 26.89 24.81
CA GLU A 282 -25.14 28.33 25.13
C GLU A 282 -23.81 28.87 25.66
N LYS A 283 -22.90 27.97 26.13
CA LYS A 283 -21.55 28.29 26.59
C LYS A 283 -20.53 28.22 25.49
N GLY A 284 -20.93 27.88 24.25
CA GLY A 284 -20.08 27.71 23.12
C GLY A 284 -19.33 26.34 23.10
N ILE A 285 -19.73 25.37 23.94
CA ILE A 285 -19.13 24.06 24.01
C ILE A 285 -19.78 23.15 22.97
N ASP A 286 -18.91 22.45 22.18
CA ASP A 286 -19.37 21.52 21.16
C ASP A 286 -19.66 20.13 21.74
N HIS A 287 -20.78 19.56 21.30
CA HIS A 287 -21.27 18.23 21.67
C HIS A 287 -21.46 17.37 20.41
N PHE A 288 -21.20 16.06 20.53
CA PHE A 288 -21.28 15.12 19.41
C PHE A 288 -22.11 13.88 19.80
N LYS A 289 -23.30 14.10 20.36
CA LYS A 289 -24.16 12.98 20.79
C LYS A 289 -24.50 12.08 19.61
N THR A 290 -24.49 10.77 19.82
CA THR A 290 -24.81 9.74 18.82
C THR A 290 -23.80 9.57 17.68
N HIS A 291 -22.66 10.28 17.67
CA HIS A 291 -21.69 10.16 16.57
C HIS A 291 -21.19 8.75 16.34
N ALA A 292 -21.08 7.93 17.37
CA ALA A 292 -20.68 6.53 17.24
C ALA A 292 -21.66 5.71 16.39
N ALA A 293 -22.96 5.88 16.62
CA ALA A 293 -23.99 5.19 15.82
C ALA A 293 -24.00 5.69 14.37
N VAL A 294 -23.99 7.03 14.17
CA VAL A 294 -23.93 7.65 12.84
C VAL A 294 -22.63 7.27 12.13
N GLY A 295 -21.51 7.32 12.83
CA GLY A 295 -20.19 6.92 12.31
C GLY A 295 -20.15 5.47 11.85
N ALA A 296 -20.76 4.56 12.60
CA ALA A 296 -20.87 3.16 12.21
C ALA A 296 -21.63 2.98 10.88
N GLU A 297 -22.72 3.69 10.65
CA GLU A 297 -23.47 3.62 9.38
C GLU A 297 -22.68 4.21 8.21
N ILE A 298 -21.97 5.33 8.43
CA ILE A 298 -21.07 5.90 7.42
C ILE A 298 -19.95 4.90 7.09
N ALA A 299 -19.29 4.35 8.11
CA ALA A 299 -18.23 3.37 7.94
C ALA A 299 -18.68 2.12 7.17
N LYS A 300 -19.91 1.64 7.42
CA LYS A 300 -20.52 0.55 6.63
C LYS A 300 -20.59 0.89 5.15
N THR A 301 -20.96 2.12 4.80
CA THR A 301 -21.02 2.59 3.41
C THR A 301 -19.63 2.61 2.78
N VAL A 302 -18.63 3.15 3.49
CA VAL A 302 -17.22 3.16 3.05
C VAL A 302 -16.69 1.75 2.82
N MET A 303 -16.90 0.85 3.78
CA MET A 303 -16.41 -0.54 3.70
C MET A 303 -17.10 -1.34 2.59
N LYS A 304 -18.41 -1.14 2.35
CA LYS A 304 -19.12 -1.73 1.20
C LYS A 304 -18.53 -1.26 -0.12
N ARG A 305 -18.20 0.02 -0.26
CA ARG A 305 -17.55 0.57 -1.45
C ARG A 305 -16.17 -0.05 -1.67
N PHE A 306 -15.39 -0.29 -0.61
CA PHE A 306 -14.11 -0.98 -0.67
C PHE A 306 -14.21 -2.49 -0.86
N LYS A 307 -15.43 -3.06 -0.83
CA LYS A 307 -15.71 -4.49 -0.97
C LYS A 307 -14.89 -5.35 -0.01
N VAL A 308 -14.78 -4.91 1.24
CA VAL A 308 -14.07 -5.67 2.27
C VAL A 308 -14.81 -6.97 2.61
N SER A 309 -14.11 -7.94 3.22
CA SER A 309 -14.75 -9.15 3.71
C SER A 309 -15.80 -8.85 4.79
N ASN A 310 -16.83 -9.70 4.89
CA ASN A 310 -17.86 -9.56 5.92
C ASN A 310 -17.25 -9.50 7.32
N GLU A 311 -16.19 -10.25 7.58
CA GLU A 311 -15.48 -10.23 8.84
C GLU A 311 -14.96 -8.84 9.20
N ILE A 312 -14.24 -8.17 8.27
CA ILE A 312 -13.73 -6.80 8.48
C ILE A 312 -14.90 -5.84 8.66
N TYR A 313 -15.93 -5.96 7.82
CA TYR A 313 -17.11 -5.12 7.87
C TYR A 313 -17.80 -5.17 9.24
N ASP A 314 -18.07 -6.37 9.74
CA ASP A 314 -18.77 -6.57 11.01
C ASP A 314 -17.93 -6.10 12.20
N LYS A 315 -16.64 -6.47 12.25
CA LYS A 315 -15.73 -6.08 13.34
C LYS A 315 -15.56 -4.56 13.41
N VAL A 316 -15.20 -3.92 12.29
CA VAL A 316 -14.97 -2.46 12.28
C VAL A 316 -16.24 -1.69 12.62
N SER A 317 -17.41 -2.05 12.06
CA SER A 317 -18.67 -1.35 12.36
C SER A 317 -19.09 -1.52 13.81
N THR A 318 -18.86 -2.69 14.39
CA THR A 318 -19.14 -2.98 15.80
C THR A 318 -18.22 -2.16 16.72
N LEU A 319 -16.93 -2.16 16.45
CA LEU A 319 -15.95 -1.37 17.23
C LEU A 319 -16.27 0.13 17.19
N ILE A 320 -16.61 0.68 16.01
CA ILE A 320 -17.02 2.08 15.88
C ILE A 320 -18.29 2.36 16.70
N HIS A 321 -19.28 1.47 16.65
CA HIS A 321 -20.54 1.66 17.38
C HIS A 321 -20.33 1.73 18.90
N TYR A 322 -19.36 0.98 19.43
CA TYR A 322 -19.14 0.85 20.88
C TYR A 322 -17.96 1.67 21.42
N HIS A 323 -17.18 2.36 20.61
CA HIS A 323 -15.92 3.00 21.03
C HIS A 323 -16.07 4.04 22.16
N GLN A 324 -17.26 4.64 22.33
CA GLN A 324 -17.53 5.60 23.42
C GLN A 324 -17.99 4.94 24.72
N SER A 325 -18.25 3.67 24.73
CA SER A 325 -18.96 3.01 25.82
C SER A 325 -18.07 2.63 27.00
N VAL A 326 -16.82 3.09 27.04
CA VAL A 326 -15.77 2.60 27.96
C VAL A 326 -15.81 3.29 29.35
N GLU A 327 -16.55 4.38 29.52
CA GLU A 327 -16.66 5.04 30.82
C GLU A 327 -17.70 4.35 31.71
N ASN A 328 -17.32 3.96 32.94
CA ASN A 328 -18.16 3.33 33.97
C ASN A 328 -18.79 1.98 33.56
N VAL A 329 -17.92 1.04 33.17
CA VAL A 329 -18.35 -0.28 32.69
C VAL A 329 -18.51 -1.26 33.86
N ASP A 330 -19.72 -1.85 34.00
CA ASP A 330 -19.97 -2.96 34.89
C ASP A 330 -19.61 -4.31 34.22
N ASP A 331 -19.43 -5.36 35.04
CA ASP A 331 -19.09 -6.72 34.58
C ASP A 331 -20.08 -7.27 33.54
N ILE A 332 -21.34 -6.83 33.58
CA ILE A 332 -22.40 -7.28 32.67
C ILE A 332 -22.18 -6.67 31.29
N ARG A 333 -21.78 -5.40 31.22
CA ARG A 333 -21.45 -4.73 29.96
C ARG A 333 -20.17 -5.30 29.37
N ILE A 334 -19.13 -5.54 30.17
CA ILE A 334 -17.90 -6.21 29.74
C ILE A 334 -18.22 -7.55 29.08
N LYS A 335 -19.01 -8.41 29.75
CA LYS A 335 -19.42 -9.70 29.19
C LYS A 335 -20.20 -9.58 27.88
N ARG A 336 -21.09 -8.60 27.76
CA ARG A 336 -21.83 -8.32 26.50
C ARG A 336 -20.92 -7.85 25.38
N TRP A 337 -19.89 -7.06 25.68
CA TRP A 337 -18.93 -6.61 24.68
C TRP A 337 -18.00 -7.73 24.27
N LEU A 338 -17.45 -8.49 25.21
CA LEU A 338 -16.66 -9.69 24.92
C LEU A 338 -17.38 -10.62 23.95
N SER A 339 -18.69 -10.84 24.16
CA SER A 339 -19.50 -11.69 23.27
C SER A 339 -19.70 -11.09 21.86
N LYS A 340 -19.59 -9.76 21.68
CA LYS A 340 -19.84 -9.07 20.41
C LYS A 340 -18.57 -8.68 19.68
N ILE A 341 -17.54 -8.29 20.41
CA ILE A 341 -16.30 -7.71 19.89
C ILE A 341 -15.20 -8.78 19.81
N GLY A 342 -15.25 -9.78 20.73
CA GLY A 342 -14.21 -10.78 20.92
C GLY A 342 -13.12 -10.28 21.89
N GLU A 343 -12.41 -11.23 22.50
CA GLU A 343 -11.35 -10.94 23.49
C GLU A 343 -10.19 -10.17 22.90
N ASP A 344 -9.86 -10.42 21.63
CA ASP A 344 -8.71 -9.82 20.94
C ASP A 344 -8.83 -8.30 20.70
N TYR A 345 -10.04 -7.73 20.84
CA TYR A 345 -10.32 -6.32 20.51
C TYR A 345 -10.86 -5.51 21.71
N MET A 346 -10.81 -6.06 22.89
CA MET A 346 -11.08 -5.37 24.15
C MET A 346 -9.82 -4.98 24.89
#